data_77db9971db351e292ae34f7d93f9ba25
#
_entry.id   77db9971db351e292ae34f7d93f9ba25
#
_cell.length_a   1.000
_cell.length_b   1.000
_cell.length_c   1.000
_cell.angle_alpha   90.00
_cell.angle_beta   90.00
_cell.angle_gamma   90.00
#
_symmetry.space_group_name_H-M   'P 1'
#
loop_
_entity.id
_entity.type
_entity.pdbx_description
1 polymer ?
#
loop_
_entity_poly.entity_id
_entity_poly.type
_entity_poly.pdbx_seq_one_letter_code
_entity_poly.pdbx_strand_id
1 'polypeptide(L)'
;YSKTSPKEKQKRGERALKMAYCYERSLQTQKAIASYKNAIRYEVAIPQNRLSYARLLLKNGEYKNAISEFQLVLDSLPGNKLALAGLESARNAPDIKQLGSRYTVKKMDVFNSRRSEYSPVLFGDQFDQLYFSSTRNEAEGDELSGITGTKPADIFVSQKDDKGKWSKPEQVQGGLNTAFDEGACTFSPDGREMYLTQCQSDASFPRYATIVKSARSDASWGKASEMKITNDTLTAYAHPAISPDGEWLYFVSDMTGGKGALDIWRVRFTTAGMGGVENLGSPINTEGDEMFPTFRPNGDFYFSSNGHPGMGGLDIFIAKVGADRKYHLEHP
;
A
#
# COMPACT_ATOMS: atom_id res chain seq x y z
N TYR A 1 -40.71 11.09 23.00
CA TYR A 1 -39.28 10.85 22.73
C TYR A 1 -38.61 10.49 24.06
N SER A 2 -38.37 9.19 24.31
CA SER A 2 -37.59 8.72 25.46
C SER A 2 -36.15 9.23 25.33
N LYS A 3 -35.69 10.09 26.26
CA LYS A 3 -34.27 10.54 26.31
C LYS A 3 -33.41 9.33 26.61
N THR A 4 -32.55 8.94 25.67
CA THR A 4 -31.52 7.90 25.88
C THR A 4 -30.66 8.25 27.08
N SER A 5 -30.48 7.34 28.04
CA SER A 5 -29.65 7.61 29.21
C SER A 5 -28.19 7.91 28.82
N PRO A 6 -27.44 8.72 29.60
CA PRO A 6 -26.03 9.02 29.30
C PRO A 6 -25.18 7.74 29.14
N LYS A 7 -25.39 6.73 29.98
CA LYS A 7 -24.70 5.44 29.89
C LYS A 7 -25.00 4.68 28.60
N GLU A 8 -26.23 4.75 28.12
CA GLU A 8 -26.60 4.11 26.85
C GLU A 8 -26.06 4.89 25.65
N LYS A 9 -26.06 6.24 25.72
CA LYS A 9 -25.44 7.13 24.74
C LYS A 9 -23.95 6.79 24.56
N GLN A 10 -23.21 6.66 25.67
CA GLN A 10 -21.81 6.28 25.65
C GLN A 10 -21.59 4.90 25.02
N LYS A 11 -22.34 3.87 25.43
CA LYS A 11 -22.25 2.52 24.85
C LYS A 11 -22.51 2.50 23.35
N ARG A 12 -23.48 3.28 22.86
CA ARG A 12 -23.75 3.41 21.41
C ARG A 12 -22.59 4.05 20.70
N GLY A 13 -21.98 5.10 21.27
CA GLY A 13 -20.79 5.75 20.73
C GLY A 13 -19.58 4.82 20.64
N GLU A 14 -19.30 4.08 21.71
CA GLU A 14 -18.19 3.11 21.74
C GLU A 14 -18.37 1.99 20.69
N ARG A 15 -19.61 1.49 20.51
CA ARG A 15 -19.91 0.54 19.43
C ARG A 15 -19.67 1.16 18.05
N ALA A 16 -20.08 2.42 17.86
CA ALA A 16 -19.86 3.13 16.60
C ALA A 16 -18.38 3.29 16.28
N LEU A 17 -17.52 3.58 17.29
CA LEU A 17 -16.07 3.63 17.10
C LEU A 17 -15.49 2.26 16.70
N LYS A 18 -15.87 1.19 17.36
CA LYS A 18 -15.43 -0.15 17.00
C LYS A 18 -15.83 -0.52 15.57
N MET A 19 -17.08 -0.22 15.19
CA MET A 19 -17.57 -0.43 13.83
C MET A 19 -16.80 0.43 12.82
N ALA A 20 -16.53 1.70 13.13
CA ALA A 20 -15.76 2.60 12.27
C ALA A 20 -14.36 2.02 12.00
N TYR A 21 -13.66 1.59 13.04
CA TYR A 21 -12.35 0.95 12.93
C TYR A 21 -12.39 -0.32 12.08
N CYS A 22 -13.37 -1.21 12.31
CA CYS A 22 -13.52 -2.43 11.49
C CYS A 22 -13.79 -2.11 10.01
N TYR A 23 -14.67 -1.14 9.72
CA TYR A 23 -14.97 -0.74 8.35
C TYR A 23 -13.80 -0.04 7.67
N GLU A 24 -13.04 0.77 8.39
CA GLU A 24 -11.82 1.40 7.88
C GLU A 24 -10.78 0.34 7.49
N ARG A 25 -10.51 -0.62 8.38
CA ARG A 25 -9.57 -1.74 8.14
C ARG A 25 -10.02 -2.69 7.02
N SER A 26 -11.32 -2.83 6.80
CA SER A 26 -11.88 -3.62 5.69
C SER A 26 -12.17 -2.80 4.43
N LEU A 27 -11.62 -1.57 4.33
CA LEU A 27 -11.71 -0.67 3.18
C LEU A 27 -13.16 -0.27 2.79
N GLN A 28 -14.10 -0.38 3.72
CA GLN A 28 -15.50 0.01 3.52
C GLN A 28 -15.71 1.50 3.89
N THR A 29 -15.09 2.39 3.10
CA THR A 29 -14.96 3.83 3.39
C THR A 29 -16.28 4.49 3.79
N GLN A 30 -17.39 4.30 3.05
CA GLN A 30 -18.68 4.91 3.33
C GLN A 30 -19.25 4.48 4.68
N LYS A 31 -19.13 3.20 5.02
CA LYS A 31 -19.61 2.67 6.30
C LYS A 31 -18.74 3.16 7.47
N ALA A 32 -17.44 3.29 7.24
CA ALA A 32 -16.54 3.87 8.22
C ALA A 32 -16.88 5.34 8.51
N ILE A 33 -17.09 6.17 7.47
CA ILE A 33 -17.52 7.57 7.58
C ILE A 33 -18.82 7.67 8.41
N ALA A 34 -19.85 6.89 8.06
CA ALA A 34 -21.12 6.89 8.78
C ALA A 34 -20.96 6.50 10.26
N SER A 35 -20.08 5.54 10.55
CA SER A 35 -19.82 5.06 11.90
C SER A 35 -19.03 6.09 12.74
N TYR A 36 -18.01 6.73 12.18
CA TYR A 36 -17.29 7.84 12.84
C TYR A 36 -18.22 9.02 13.12
N LYS A 37 -19.07 9.42 12.16
CA LYS A 37 -20.06 10.48 12.34
C LYS A 37 -21.02 10.18 13.52
N ASN A 38 -21.43 8.93 13.68
CA ASN A 38 -22.24 8.52 14.84
C ASN A 38 -21.44 8.60 16.14
N ALA A 39 -20.19 8.17 16.19
CA ALA A 39 -19.34 8.28 17.36
C ALA A 39 -19.15 9.75 17.80
N ILE A 40 -18.91 10.66 16.84
CA ILE A 40 -18.81 12.10 17.07
C ILE A 40 -20.12 12.64 17.66
N ARG A 41 -21.28 12.27 17.08
CA ARG A 41 -22.59 12.67 17.59
C ARG A 41 -22.88 12.19 19.01
N TYR A 42 -22.31 11.07 19.40
CA TYR A 42 -22.39 10.53 20.76
C TYR A 42 -21.31 11.06 21.71
N GLU A 43 -20.45 11.98 21.23
CA GLU A 43 -19.42 12.67 22.03
C GLU A 43 -18.35 11.72 22.64
N VAL A 44 -18.09 10.61 21.98
CA VAL A 44 -17.05 9.64 22.43
C VAL A 44 -15.80 9.68 21.56
N ALA A 45 -15.79 10.45 20.48
CA ALA A 45 -14.65 10.56 19.58
C ALA A 45 -13.59 11.48 20.17
N ILE A 46 -12.36 10.99 20.26
CA ILE A 46 -11.16 11.76 20.62
C ILE A 46 -10.50 12.34 19.35
N PRO A 47 -9.53 13.27 19.47
CA PRO A 47 -8.87 13.89 18.30
C PRO A 47 -8.33 12.88 17.28
N GLN A 48 -7.78 11.76 17.71
CA GLN A 48 -7.28 10.69 16.82
C GLN A 48 -8.40 10.07 15.97
N ASN A 49 -9.59 9.86 16.54
CA ASN A 49 -10.74 9.35 15.79
C ASN A 49 -11.27 10.38 14.79
N ARG A 50 -11.18 11.69 15.14
CA ARG A 50 -11.49 12.76 14.19
C ARG A 50 -10.49 12.84 13.06
N LEU A 51 -9.20 12.60 13.33
CA LEU A 51 -8.18 12.52 12.29
C LEU A 51 -8.51 11.40 11.29
N SER A 52 -8.81 10.18 11.76
CA SER A 52 -9.26 9.09 10.87
C SER A 52 -10.50 9.49 10.06
N TYR A 53 -11.49 10.09 10.70
CA TYR A 53 -12.69 10.57 10.04
C TYR A 53 -12.38 11.60 8.94
N ALA A 54 -11.57 12.61 9.25
CA ALA A 54 -11.16 13.65 8.30
C ALA A 54 -10.42 13.07 7.09
N ARG A 55 -9.50 12.11 7.33
CA ARG A 55 -8.79 11.39 6.26
C ARG A 55 -9.72 10.58 5.36
N LEU A 56 -10.74 9.95 5.93
CA LEU A 56 -11.75 9.23 5.15
C LEU A 56 -12.64 10.16 4.34
N LEU A 57 -13.00 11.34 4.88
CA LEU A 57 -13.72 12.37 4.15
C LEU A 57 -12.90 12.89 2.96
N LEU A 58 -11.60 13.15 3.17
CA LEU A 58 -10.68 13.55 2.12
C LEU A 58 -10.63 12.48 1.01
N LYS A 59 -10.38 11.23 1.36
CA LYS A 59 -10.38 10.09 0.45
C LYS A 59 -11.70 9.95 -0.32
N ASN A 60 -12.82 10.33 0.29
CA ASN A 60 -14.16 10.27 -0.31
C ASN A 60 -14.50 11.50 -1.18
N GLY A 61 -13.59 12.48 -1.28
CA GLY A 61 -13.81 13.71 -2.02
C GLY A 61 -14.70 14.74 -1.32
N GLU A 62 -15.00 14.55 -0.03
CA GLU A 62 -15.78 15.47 0.80
C GLU A 62 -14.88 16.57 1.39
N TYR A 63 -14.18 17.31 0.53
CA TYR A 63 -13.12 18.23 0.90
C TYR A 63 -13.54 19.30 1.91
N LYS A 64 -14.74 19.89 1.75
CA LYS A 64 -15.23 20.91 2.69
C LYS A 64 -15.40 20.37 4.11
N ASN A 65 -15.96 19.17 4.23
CA ASN A 65 -16.13 18.49 5.51
C ASN A 65 -14.79 18.07 6.09
N ALA A 66 -13.87 17.58 5.25
CA ALA A 66 -12.51 17.22 5.66
C ALA A 66 -11.75 18.43 6.24
N ILE A 67 -11.80 19.60 5.59
CA ILE A 67 -11.19 20.85 6.09
C ILE A 67 -11.69 21.17 7.51
N SER A 68 -12.99 21.10 7.74
CA SER A 68 -13.58 21.40 9.06
C SER A 68 -13.09 20.41 10.12
N GLU A 69 -13.05 19.13 9.82
CA GLU A 69 -12.62 18.11 10.78
C GLU A 69 -11.09 18.17 11.03
N PHE A 70 -10.26 18.40 10.00
CA PHE A 70 -8.82 18.62 10.20
C PHE A 70 -8.55 19.86 11.07
N GLN A 71 -9.30 20.96 10.90
CA GLN A 71 -9.15 22.13 11.73
C GLN A 71 -9.47 21.81 13.20
N LEU A 72 -10.56 21.08 13.49
CA LEU A 72 -10.89 20.64 14.84
C LEU A 72 -9.83 19.72 15.46
N VAL A 73 -9.13 18.91 14.65
CA VAL A 73 -7.98 18.13 15.12
C VAL A 73 -6.83 19.08 15.49
N LEU A 74 -6.51 20.07 14.64
CA LEU A 74 -5.42 21.01 14.86
C LEU A 74 -5.69 21.96 16.02
N ASP A 75 -6.95 22.32 16.31
CA ASP A 75 -7.32 23.10 17.49
C ASP A 75 -6.95 22.36 18.79
N SER A 76 -7.02 21.02 18.78
CA SER A 76 -6.64 20.17 19.92
C SER A 76 -5.18 19.71 19.89
N LEU A 77 -4.61 19.55 18.70
CA LEU A 77 -3.27 19.01 18.42
C LEU A 77 -2.57 19.84 17.33
N PRO A 78 -2.13 21.10 17.62
CA PRO A 78 -1.63 22.03 16.58
C PRO A 78 -0.43 21.54 15.78
N GLY A 79 0.40 20.66 16.38
CA GLY A 79 1.59 20.08 15.72
C GLY A 79 1.35 18.77 14.99
N ASN A 80 0.10 18.30 14.83
CA ASN A 80 -0.17 17.03 14.18
C ASN A 80 0.09 17.14 12.67
N LYS A 81 1.18 16.52 12.20
CA LYS A 81 1.65 16.61 10.82
C LYS A 81 0.68 15.97 9.82
N LEU A 82 0.04 14.84 10.16
CA LEU A 82 -0.97 14.23 9.30
C LEU A 82 -2.20 15.11 9.12
N ALA A 83 -2.61 15.85 10.18
CA ALA A 83 -3.72 16.79 10.07
C ALA A 83 -3.32 18.04 9.25
N LEU A 84 -2.08 18.52 9.37
CA LEU A 84 -1.55 19.61 8.54
C LEU A 84 -1.52 19.22 7.06
N ALA A 85 -0.92 18.08 6.73
CA ALA A 85 -0.87 17.54 5.37
C ALA A 85 -2.27 17.30 4.80
N GLY A 86 -3.17 16.72 5.61
CA GLY A 86 -4.56 16.48 5.20
C GLY A 86 -5.35 17.76 4.97
N LEU A 87 -5.14 18.80 5.77
CA LEU A 87 -5.75 20.12 5.58
C LEU A 87 -5.26 20.78 4.30
N GLU A 88 -3.95 20.72 4.03
CA GLU A 88 -3.35 21.18 2.77
C GLU A 88 -3.93 20.43 1.57
N SER A 89 -3.97 19.11 1.64
CA SER A 89 -4.59 18.24 0.63
C SER A 89 -6.02 18.64 0.33
N ALA A 90 -6.85 18.78 1.37
CA ALA A 90 -8.27 19.11 1.22
C ALA A 90 -8.51 20.51 0.60
N ARG A 91 -7.60 21.47 0.85
CA ARG A 91 -7.65 22.81 0.25
C ARG A 91 -7.23 22.80 -1.22
N ASN A 92 -6.20 22.04 -1.55
CA ASN A 92 -5.60 22.03 -2.89
C ASN A 92 -6.27 21.02 -3.83
N ALA A 93 -6.98 20.01 -3.31
CA ALA A 93 -7.59 18.96 -4.14
C ALA A 93 -8.51 19.47 -5.26
N PRO A 94 -9.34 20.52 -5.09
CA PRO A 94 -10.14 21.06 -6.19
C PRO A 94 -9.27 21.59 -7.34
N ASP A 95 -8.16 22.27 -7.04
CA ASP A 95 -7.25 22.85 -8.04
C ASP A 95 -6.46 21.74 -8.75
N ILE A 96 -5.95 20.75 -7.99
CA ILE A 96 -5.28 19.57 -8.55
C ILE A 96 -6.23 18.83 -9.52
N LYS A 97 -7.50 18.69 -9.15
CA LYS A 97 -8.52 18.05 -10.00
C LYS A 97 -8.75 18.83 -11.30
N GLN A 98 -8.68 20.17 -11.26
CA GLN A 98 -8.83 21.01 -12.46
C GLN A 98 -7.61 20.94 -13.37
N LEU A 99 -6.41 20.88 -12.81
CA LEU A 99 -5.17 20.74 -13.60
C LEU A 99 -5.14 19.41 -14.37
N GLY A 100 -5.83 18.40 -13.87
CA GLY A 100 -5.82 17.07 -14.49
C GLY A 100 -4.49 16.36 -14.29
N SER A 101 -4.37 15.18 -14.90
CA SER A 101 -3.13 14.39 -14.88
C SER A 101 -2.50 14.36 -16.28
N ARG A 102 -1.18 14.26 -16.34
CA ARG A 102 -0.42 13.97 -17.57
C ARG A 102 -0.72 12.57 -18.12
N TYR A 103 -1.38 11.72 -17.34
CA TYR A 103 -1.71 10.35 -17.69
C TYR A 103 -3.18 10.17 -18.04
N THR A 104 -3.44 9.38 -19.05
CA THR A 104 -4.80 8.91 -19.38
C THR A 104 -5.03 7.56 -18.70
N VAL A 105 -5.95 7.52 -17.75
CA VAL A 105 -6.33 6.28 -17.07
C VAL A 105 -7.36 5.53 -17.89
N LYS A 106 -7.06 4.27 -18.24
CA LYS A 106 -7.98 3.37 -18.95
C LYS A 106 -8.21 2.11 -18.14
N LYS A 107 -9.48 1.72 -17.99
CA LYS A 107 -9.83 0.42 -17.43
C LYS A 107 -9.42 -0.70 -18.40
N MET A 108 -8.72 -1.70 -17.90
CA MET A 108 -8.24 -2.84 -18.69
C MET A 108 -9.03 -4.09 -18.27
N ASP A 109 -10.19 -4.31 -18.91
CA ASP A 109 -11.09 -5.41 -18.54
C ASP A 109 -10.48 -6.81 -18.68
N VAL A 110 -9.43 -6.95 -19.53
CA VAL A 110 -8.70 -8.22 -19.69
C VAL A 110 -7.98 -8.64 -18.39
N PHE A 111 -7.51 -7.67 -17.60
CA PHE A 111 -6.77 -7.95 -16.37
C PHE A 111 -7.67 -7.98 -15.14
N ASN A 112 -8.71 -7.14 -15.13
CA ASN A 112 -9.56 -6.95 -13.96
C ASN A 112 -10.62 -8.06 -13.84
N SER A 113 -10.81 -8.55 -12.63
CA SER A 113 -11.89 -9.46 -12.26
C SER A 113 -12.96 -8.75 -11.40
N ARG A 114 -13.81 -9.51 -10.74
CA ARG A 114 -14.74 -9.00 -9.71
C ARG A 114 -14.08 -8.92 -8.32
N ARG A 115 -12.82 -9.28 -8.23
CA ARG A 115 -11.99 -9.30 -7.02
C ARG A 115 -10.98 -8.16 -7.06
N SER A 116 -9.95 -8.24 -6.25
CA SER A 116 -8.90 -7.23 -6.19
C SER A 116 -7.71 -7.62 -7.06
N GLU A 117 -7.25 -6.68 -7.85
CA GLU A 117 -5.99 -6.74 -8.59
C GLU A 117 -5.11 -5.57 -8.15
N TYR A 118 -3.84 -5.82 -7.86
CA TYR A 118 -2.92 -4.80 -7.37
C TYR A 118 -1.46 -5.13 -7.68
N SER A 119 -0.57 -4.16 -7.44
CA SER A 119 0.88 -4.27 -7.63
C SER A 119 1.29 -4.77 -9.01
N PRO A 120 0.85 -4.12 -10.11
CA PRO A 120 1.24 -4.52 -11.46
C PRO A 120 2.71 -4.18 -11.71
N VAL A 121 3.44 -5.11 -12.33
CA VAL A 121 4.81 -4.91 -12.80
C VAL A 121 4.98 -5.45 -14.22
N LEU A 122 5.56 -4.63 -15.09
CA LEU A 122 5.93 -5.03 -16.44
C LEU A 122 7.28 -5.72 -16.43
N PHE A 123 7.42 -6.80 -17.20
CA PHE A 123 8.62 -7.61 -17.32
C PHE A 123 8.90 -7.98 -18.78
N GLY A 124 10.15 -8.37 -19.05
CA GLY A 124 10.64 -8.69 -20.40
C GLY A 124 11.25 -7.49 -21.10
N ASP A 125 12.12 -7.73 -22.09
CA ASP A 125 12.86 -6.69 -22.82
C ASP A 125 11.94 -5.73 -23.57
N GLN A 126 10.76 -6.19 -23.98
CA GLN A 126 9.74 -5.43 -24.69
C GLN A 126 8.55 -5.05 -23.78
N PHE A 127 8.64 -5.27 -22.46
CA PHE A 127 7.53 -5.09 -21.53
C PHE A 127 6.27 -5.81 -22.03
N ASP A 128 6.44 -7.04 -22.46
CA ASP A 128 5.42 -7.91 -23.04
C ASP A 128 4.79 -8.87 -22.03
N GLN A 129 5.25 -8.86 -20.81
CA GLN A 129 4.67 -9.60 -19.71
C GLN A 129 4.22 -8.64 -18.60
N LEU A 130 3.01 -8.83 -18.11
CA LEU A 130 2.46 -8.09 -16.96
C LEU A 130 2.20 -9.07 -15.83
N TYR A 131 2.95 -8.94 -14.75
CA TYR A 131 2.71 -9.65 -13.50
C TYR A 131 1.90 -8.77 -12.55
N PHE A 132 1.02 -9.36 -11.77
CA PHE A 132 0.23 -8.65 -10.75
C PHE A 132 -0.35 -9.63 -9.74
N SER A 133 -0.70 -9.13 -8.55
CA SER A 133 -1.36 -9.91 -7.51
C SER A 133 -2.87 -9.86 -7.70
N SER A 134 -3.54 -10.99 -7.47
CA SER A 134 -5.00 -11.07 -7.57
C SER A 134 -5.61 -12.05 -6.58
N THR A 135 -6.74 -11.66 -5.97
CA THR A 135 -7.59 -12.51 -5.11
C THR A 135 -8.72 -13.16 -5.91
N ARG A 136 -8.57 -13.33 -7.23
CA ARG A 136 -9.59 -13.94 -8.09
C ARG A 136 -9.86 -15.39 -7.71
N ASN A 137 -10.96 -15.95 -8.22
CA ASN A 137 -11.39 -17.29 -7.81
C ASN A 137 -10.40 -18.41 -8.16
N GLU A 138 -9.56 -18.17 -9.17
CA GLU A 138 -8.52 -19.09 -9.62
C GLU A 138 -7.29 -19.11 -8.69
N ALA A 139 -7.17 -18.17 -7.73
CA ALA A 139 -6.08 -18.16 -6.74
C ALA A 139 -6.12 -19.43 -5.87
N GLU A 140 -4.93 -19.88 -5.41
CA GLU A 140 -4.77 -21.06 -4.57
C GLU A 140 -5.38 -20.84 -3.17
N GLY A 141 -5.56 -21.95 -2.44
CA GLY A 141 -6.17 -21.95 -1.12
C GLY A 141 -7.70 -21.80 -1.16
N ASP A 142 -8.36 -22.49 -0.24
CA ASP A 142 -9.82 -22.46 -0.10
C ASP A 142 -10.30 -21.64 1.10
N GLU A 143 -9.39 -21.32 2.03
CA GLU A 143 -9.71 -20.52 3.20
C GLU A 143 -9.88 -19.05 2.84
N LEU A 144 -11.01 -18.49 3.26
CA LEU A 144 -11.26 -17.06 3.10
C LEU A 144 -10.68 -16.28 4.27
N SER A 145 -10.08 -15.14 3.97
CA SER A 145 -9.65 -14.19 5.01
C SER A 145 -10.82 -13.81 5.91
N GLY A 146 -10.67 -13.99 7.22
CA GLY A 146 -11.67 -13.57 8.21
C GLY A 146 -11.90 -12.06 8.25
N ILE A 147 -11.04 -11.27 7.63
CA ILE A 147 -11.15 -9.80 7.55
C ILE A 147 -11.83 -9.37 6.26
N THR A 148 -11.34 -9.85 5.10
CA THR A 148 -11.78 -9.39 3.78
C THR A 148 -12.86 -10.27 3.16
N GLY A 149 -12.97 -11.53 3.60
CA GLY A 149 -13.87 -12.53 3.01
C GLY A 149 -13.45 -12.94 1.58
N THR A 150 -12.18 -12.69 1.20
CA THR A 150 -11.61 -13.10 -0.08
C THR A 150 -10.58 -14.20 0.10
N LYS A 151 -10.30 -14.96 -0.95
CA LYS A 151 -9.16 -15.88 -0.99
C LYS A 151 -7.83 -15.14 -0.78
N PRO A 152 -6.75 -15.83 -0.38
CA PRO A 152 -5.40 -15.33 -0.51
C PRO A 152 -5.11 -14.83 -1.93
N ALA A 153 -4.18 -13.91 -2.06
CA ALA A 153 -3.77 -13.42 -3.36
C ALA A 153 -2.63 -14.26 -3.92
N ASP A 154 -2.69 -14.53 -5.22
CA ASP A 154 -1.62 -15.15 -6.01
C ASP A 154 -1.02 -14.17 -6.99
N ILE A 155 0.16 -14.50 -7.50
CA ILE A 155 0.78 -13.82 -8.64
C ILE A 155 0.23 -14.41 -9.93
N PHE A 156 -0.30 -13.53 -10.78
CA PHE A 156 -0.77 -13.82 -12.12
C PHE A 156 0.11 -13.14 -13.17
N VAL A 157 0.15 -13.73 -14.35
CA VAL A 157 0.86 -13.17 -15.50
C VAL A 157 -0.06 -13.12 -16.72
N SER A 158 0.04 -12.06 -17.49
CA SER A 158 -0.55 -11.92 -18.83
C SER A 158 0.57 -11.60 -19.82
N GLN A 159 0.48 -12.15 -21.01
CA GLN A 159 1.47 -11.95 -22.07
C GLN A 159 0.86 -11.16 -23.21
N LYS A 160 1.67 -10.30 -23.82
CA LYS A 160 1.30 -9.55 -25.02
C LYS A 160 1.79 -10.28 -26.26
N ASP A 161 0.90 -10.50 -27.22
CA ASP A 161 1.27 -11.10 -28.49
C ASP A 161 1.97 -10.08 -29.43
N ASP A 162 2.49 -10.55 -30.56
CA ASP A 162 3.17 -9.74 -31.59
C ASP A 162 2.27 -8.62 -32.16
N LYS A 163 0.95 -8.71 -31.98
CA LYS A 163 -0.03 -7.68 -32.40
C LYS A 163 -0.33 -6.69 -31.28
N GLY A 164 0.34 -6.82 -30.14
CA GLY A 164 0.16 -5.96 -28.98
C GLY A 164 -1.09 -6.27 -28.14
N LYS A 165 -1.74 -7.41 -28.34
CA LYS A 165 -2.91 -7.82 -27.59
C LYS A 165 -2.51 -8.67 -26.38
N TRP A 166 -3.05 -8.33 -25.21
CA TRP A 166 -2.83 -9.06 -23.97
C TRP A 166 -3.67 -10.34 -23.88
N SER A 167 -3.06 -11.42 -23.41
CA SER A 167 -3.74 -12.66 -23.07
C SER A 167 -4.61 -12.52 -21.84
N LYS A 168 -5.53 -13.48 -21.63
CA LYS A 168 -6.18 -13.64 -20.33
C LYS A 168 -5.09 -13.97 -19.28
N PRO A 169 -5.12 -13.35 -18.09
CA PRO A 169 -4.17 -13.69 -17.03
C PRO A 169 -4.27 -15.14 -16.58
N GLU A 170 -3.12 -15.75 -16.33
CA GLU A 170 -2.96 -17.09 -15.79
C GLU A 170 -2.11 -17.06 -14.53
N GLN A 171 -2.30 -18.03 -13.63
CA GLN A 171 -1.40 -18.19 -12.49
C GLN A 171 0.03 -18.44 -12.97
N VAL A 172 0.99 -17.82 -12.27
CA VAL A 172 2.40 -18.09 -12.54
C VAL A 172 2.71 -19.57 -12.26
N GLN A 173 3.31 -20.22 -13.24
CA GLN A 173 3.67 -21.63 -13.14
C GLN A 173 4.92 -21.85 -12.28
N GLY A 174 4.94 -22.97 -11.54
CA GLY A 174 6.03 -23.36 -10.66
C GLY A 174 5.62 -23.32 -9.18
N GLY A 175 6.59 -23.24 -8.28
CA GLY A 175 6.35 -23.28 -6.83
C GLY A 175 6.26 -21.91 -6.17
N LEU A 176 5.78 -20.87 -6.89
CA LEU A 176 5.73 -19.50 -6.40
C LEU A 176 4.47 -19.23 -5.56
N ASN A 177 3.31 -19.54 -6.13
CA ASN A 177 2.02 -19.41 -5.46
C ASN A 177 1.83 -20.54 -4.44
N THR A 178 1.23 -20.24 -3.31
CA THR A 178 1.01 -21.14 -2.18
C THR A 178 -0.38 -20.92 -1.57
N ALA A 179 -0.67 -21.57 -0.45
CA ALA A 179 -1.90 -21.32 0.30
C ALA A 179 -1.87 -20.00 1.10
N PHE A 180 -0.78 -19.22 1.01
CA PHE A 180 -0.64 -17.91 1.67
C PHE A 180 -0.98 -16.77 0.69
N ASP A 181 -0.90 -15.51 1.17
CA ASP A 181 -1.00 -14.36 0.27
C ASP A 181 0.35 -14.08 -0.37
N GLU A 182 0.45 -14.13 -1.68
CA GLU A 182 1.57 -13.65 -2.46
C GLU A 182 1.22 -12.31 -3.11
N GLY A 183 2.10 -11.31 -2.93
CA GLY A 183 1.83 -9.97 -3.44
C GLY A 183 3.08 -9.16 -3.74
N ALA A 184 2.87 -8.04 -4.45
CA ALA A 184 3.89 -7.02 -4.74
C ALA A 184 5.24 -7.64 -5.12
N CYS A 185 5.40 -8.04 -6.37
CA CYS A 185 6.66 -8.62 -6.86
C CYS A 185 7.52 -7.60 -7.61
N THR A 186 8.82 -7.90 -7.70
CA THR A 186 9.82 -7.22 -8.52
C THR A 186 10.84 -8.23 -9.05
N PHE A 187 11.66 -7.82 -10.01
CA PHE A 187 12.63 -8.70 -10.66
C PHE A 187 14.05 -8.17 -10.51
N SER A 188 15.03 -9.07 -10.52
CA SER A 188 16.42 -8.69 -10.75
C SER A 188 16.58 -8.09 -12.16
N PRO A 189 17.56 -7.20 -12.40
CA PRO A 189 17.77 -6.60 -13.72
C PRO A 189 18.02 -7.61 -14.84
N ASP A 190 18.58 -8.77 -14.53
CA ASP A 190 18.81 -9.87 -15.48
C ASP A 190 17.58 -10.77 -15.67
N GLY A 191 16.49 -10.52 -14.95
CA GLY A 191 15.23 -11.26 -15.02
C GLY A 191 15.28 -12.69 -14.49
N ARG A 192 16.35 -13.08 -13.78
CA ARG A 192 16.53 -14.46 -13.28
C ARG A 192 15.96 -14.68 -11.89
N GLU A 193 15.76 -13.63 -11.13
CA GLU A 193 15.21 -13.69 -9.79
C GLU A 193 13.94 -12.83 -9.66
N MET A 194 12.97 -13.34 -8.94
CA MET A 194 11.78 -12.60 -8.52
C MET A 194 11.80 -12.47 -7.01
N TYR A 195 11.52 -11.28 -6.54
CA TYR A 195 11.33 -10.96 -5.14
C TYR A 195 9.88 -10.58 -4.92
N LEU A 196 9.24 -11.11 -3.91
CA LEU A 196 7.82 -10.84 -3.66
C LEU A 196 7.51 -10.86 -2.17
N THR A 197 6.41 -10.24 -1.82
CA THR A 197 5.84 -10.30 -0.47
C THR A 197 5.08 -11.60 -0.31
N GLN A 198 5.28 -12.31 0.81
CA GLN A 198 4.45 -13.43 1.24
C GLN A 198 3.94 -13.16 2.65
N CYS A 199 2.62 -13.29 2.85
CA CYS A 199 1.99 -13.13 4.16
C CYS A 199 1.50 -14.48 4.65
N GLN A 200 2.10 -14.98 5.72
CA GLN A 200 1.66 -16.20 6.39
C GLN A 200 0.63 -15.84 7.47
N SER A 201 -0.43 -16.64 7.59
CA SER A 201 -1.33 -16.54 8.73
C SER A 201 -0.90 -17.54 9.79
N ASP A 202 -0.61 -17.05 10.99
CA ASP A 202 -0.49 -17.87 12.18
C ASP A 202 -1.73 -17.67 13.04
N ALA A 203 -2.31 -18.75 13.57
CA ALA A 203 -3.47 -18.69 14.46
C ALA A 203 -3.18 -17.94 15.78
N SER A 204 -1.90 -17.90 16.18
CA SER A 204 -1.44 -17.30 17.45
C SER A 204 -0.98 -15.85 17.29
N PHE A 205 -0.73 -15.39 16.06
CA PHE A 205 -0.19 -14.05 15.78
C PHE A 205 -0.93 -13.37 14.64
N PRO A 206 -0.95 -12.03 14.60
CA PRO A 206 -1.38 -11.30 13.42
C PRO A 206 -0.58 -11.77 12.20
N ARG A 207 -1.24 -11.80 11.05
CA ARG A 207 -0.58 -12.08 9.77
C ARG A 207 0.56 -11.08 9.58
N TYR A 208 1.78 -11.56 9.39
CA TYR A 208 2.94 -10.73 9.09
C TYR A 208 3.44 -11.01 7.67
N ALA A 209 4.10 -10.02 7.07
CA ALA A 209 4.65 -10.10 5.73
C ALA A 209 6.17 -10.34 5.79
N THR A 210 6.66 -11.24 4.92
CA THR A 210 8.08 -11.44 4.68
C THR A 210 8.38 -11.26 3.20
N ILE A 211 9.63 -10.95 2.86
CA ILE A 211 10.08 -10.97 1.47
C ILE A 211 10.69 -12.32 1.19
N VAL A 212 10.19 -12.96 0.13
CA VAL A 212 10.71 -14.23 -0.37
C VAL A 212 11.32 -14.03 -1.76
N LYS A 213 12.26 -14.91 -2.11
CA LYS A 213 12.95 -14.89 -3.40
C LYS A 213 12.78 -16.21 -4.12
N SER A 214 12.48 -16.17 -5.41
CA SER A 214 12.43 -17.31 -6.31
C SER A 214 13.38 -17.10 -7.48
N ALA A 215 14.03 -18.18 -7.92
CA ALA A 215 14.87 -18.19 -9.12
C ALA A 215 14.09 -18.77 -10.29
N ARG A 216 14.33 -18.25 -11.50
CA ARG A 216 13.75 -18.74 -12.74
C ARG A 216 14.64 -19.84 -13.32
N SER A 217 14.00 -20.97 -13.68
CA SER A 217 14.61 -22.04 -14.47
C SER A 217 13.76 -22.20 -15.71
N ASP A 218 14.35 -21.98 -16.89
CA ASP A 218 13.66 -21.95 -18.18
C ASP A 218 12.44 -21.02 -18.18
N ALA A 219 11.24 -21.56 -18.32
CA ALA A 219 9.99 -20.80 -18.37
C ALA A 219 9.23 -20.76 -17.05
N SER A 220 9.73 -21.41 -15.97
CA SER A 220 9.02 -21.52 -14.70
C SER A 220 9.81 -20.93 -13.53
N TRP A 221 9.08 -20.53 -12.49
CA TRP A 221 9.65 -20.03 -11.24
C TRP A 221 9.77 -21.19 -10.24
N GLY A 222 10.93 -21.30 -9.60
CA GLY A 222 11.15 -22.26 -8.54
C GLY A 222 10.39 -21.94 -7.25
N LYS A 223 10.45 -22.85 -6.28
CA LYS A 223 9.92 -22.60 -4.95
C LYS A 223 10.61 -21.37 -4.32
N ALA A 224 9.80 -20.46 -3.81
CA ALA A 224 10.31 -19.28 -3.13
C ALA A 224 10.92 -19.62 -1.76
N SER A 225 11.95 -18.88 -1.36
CA SER A 225 12.62 -18.99 -0.07
C SER A 225 12.69 -17.64 0.62
N GLU A 226 12.52 -17.63 1.92
CA GLU A 226 12.55 -16.40 2.73
C GLU A 226 13.91 -15.70 2.64
N MET A 227 13.88 -14.38 2.55
CA MET A 227 15.05 -13.52 2.60
C MET A 227 15.22 -12.98 4.03
N LYS A 228 16.31 -13.34 4.67
CA LYS A 228 16.62 -12.80 6.00
C LYS A 228 17.27 -11.42 5.88
N ILE A 229 16.42 -10.36 5.92
CA ILE A 229 16.90 -8.97 5.81
C ILE A 229 17.54 -8.50 7.11
N THR A 230 16.92 -8.82 8.26
CA THR A 230 17.48 -8.56 9.59
C THR A 230 17.32 -9.80 10.49
N ASN A 231 17.74 -9.68 11.76
CA ASN A 231 17.47 -10.71 12.76
C ASN A 231 16.12 -10.52 13.48
N ASP A 232 15.39 -9.45 13.18
CA ASP A 232 14.08 -9.18 13.75
C ASP A 232 13.02 -10.02 13.00
N THR A 233 12.33 -10.88 13.73
CA THR A 233 11.30 -11.79 13.21
C THR A 233 9.87 -11.29 13.51
N LEU A 234 9.71 -10.16 14.18
CA LEU A 234 8.40 -9.60 14.54
C LEU A 234 7.97 -8.48 13.60
N THR A 235 8.94 -7.88 12.91
CA THR A 235 8.74 -6.78 11.97
C THR A 235 8.28 -7.31 10.61
N ALA A 236 7.36 -6.59 9.97
CA ALA A 236 6.92 -6.89 8.61
C ALA A 236 7.90 -6.35 7.57
N TYR A 237 8.15 -7.14 6.53
CA TYR A 237 8.93 -6.77 5.34
C TYR A 237 8.09 -7.04 4.10
N ALA A 238 7.79 -6.00 3.35
CA ALA A 238 6.84 -6.10 2.24
C ALA A 238 7.24 -5.21 1.05
N HIS A 239 6.53 -5.36 -0.06
CA HIS A 239 6.62 -4.54 -1.26
C HIS A 239 8.06 -4.34 -1.74
N PRO A 240 8.78 -5.41 -2.10
CA PRO A 240 10.16 -5.31 -2.57
C PRO A 240 10.24 -4.54 -3.90
N ALA A 241 11.31 -3.77 -4.08
CA ALA A 241 11.70 -3.15 -5.33
C ALA A 241 13.22 -3.18 -5.49
N ILE A 242 13.71 -3.72 -6.60
CA ILE A 242 15.14 -3.76 -6.91
C ILE A 242 15.50 -2.48 -7.68
N SER A 243 16.61 -1.83 -7.30
CA SER A 243 17.12 -0.70 -8.05
C SER A 243 17.57 -1.11 -9.45
N PRO A 244 17.54 -0.21 -10.46
CA PRO A 244 17.89 -0.55 -11.84
C PRO A 244 19.32 -1.08 -12.03
N ASP A 245 20.25 -0.70 -11.15
CA ASP A 245 21.61 -1.21 -11.11
C ASP A 245 21.75 -2.58 -10.43
N GLY A 246 20.68 -3.07 -9.79
CA GLY A 246 20.67 -4.33 -9.06
C GLY A 246 21.41 -4.30 -7.71
N GLU A 247 21.89 -3.15 -7.28
CA GLU A 247 22.70 -3.05 -6.05
C GLU A 247 21.85 -2.95 -4.77
N TRP A 248 20.60 -2.50 -4.86
CA TRP A 248 19.76 -2.22 -3.70
C TRP A 248 18.40 -2.92 -3.77
N LEU A 249 18.01 -3.49 -2.65
CA LEU A 249 16.63 -3.88 -2.38
C LEU A 249 15.96 -2.77 -1.55
N TYR A 250 14.93 -2.15 -2.10
CA TYR A 250 14.01 -1.28 -1.39
C TYR A 250 12.82 -2.10 -0.91
N PHE A 251 12.29 -1.77 0.25
CA PHE A 251 11.16 -2.49 0.83
C PHE A 251 10.40 -1.61 1.82
N VAL A 252 9.21 -2.04 2.18
CA VAL A 252 8.35 -1.39 3.16
C VAL A 252 8.41 -2.15 4.48
N SER A 253 8.49 -1.44 5.58
CA SER A 253 8.56 -2.05 6.91
C SER A 253 8.04 -1.11 8.01
N ASP A 254 7.51 -1.73 9.07
CA ASP A 254 7.13 -1.08 10.33
C ASP A 254 8.27 -1.10 11.37
N MET A 255 9.49 -1.28 10.91
CA MET A 255 10.70 -1.34 11.74
C MET A 255 10.83 -0.12 12.66
N THR A 256 11.27 -0.37 13.89
CA THR A 256 11.61 0.69 14.84
C THR A 256 12.65 1.65 14.27
N GLY A 257 12.45 2.96 14.45
CA GLY A 257 13.30 4.01 13.90
C GLY A 257 12.77 4.61 12.61
N GLY A 258 11.61 4.16 12.14
CA GLY A 258 10.83 4.80 11.08
C GLY A 258 10.22 6.14 11.50
N LYS A 259 9.54 6.79 10.58
CA LYS A 259 8.81 8.05 10.79
C LYS A 259 7.32 7.85 10.97
N GLY A 260 6.75 6.95 10.18
CA GLY A 260 5.34 6.62 10.14
C GLY A 260 5.03 5.22 10.67
N ALA A 261 3.90 4.69 10.23
CA ALA A 261 3.54 3.31 10.54
C ALA A 261 4.24 2.33 9.58
N LEU A 262 4.27 2.68 8.29
CA LEU A 262 4.97 1.94 7.26
C LEU A 262 5.88 2.89 6.49
N ASP A 263 7.18 2.66 6.56
CA ASP A 263 8.21 3.45 5.89
C ASP A 263 8.87 2.65 4.77
N ILE A 264 9.47 3.36 3.81
CA ILE A 264 10.35 2.75 2.81
C ILE A 264 11.77 2.74 3.35
N TRP A 265 12.36 1.55 3.32
CA TRP A 265 13.73 1.24 3.72
C TRP A 265 14.49 0.69 2.53
N ARG A 266 15.81 0.59 2.64
CA ARG A 266 16.65 -0.10 1.66
C ARG A 266 17.78 -0.85 2.32
N VAL A 267 18.27 -1.86 1.63
CA VAL A 267 19.47 -2.64 2.00
C VAL A 267 20.32 -2.90 0.76
N ARG A 268 21.64 -2.77 0.89
CA ARG A 268 22.54 -3.02 -0.24
C ARG A 268 22.89 -4.49 -0.34
N PHE A 269 22.87 -5.04 -1.54
CA PHE A 269 23.49 -6.34 -1.82
C PHE A 269 25.00 -6.21 -1.81
N THR A 270 25.68 -7.10 -1.13
CA THR A 270 27.14 -7.14 -1.04
C THR A 270 27.64 -8.56 -1.32
N THR A 271 28.94 -8.73 -1.59
CA THR A 271 29.54 -10.05 -1.78
C THR A 271 29.47 -10.93 -0.52
N ALA A 272 29.31 -10.31 0.66
CA ALA A 272 29.15 -11.01 1.93
C ALA A 272 27.67 -11.26 2.32
N GLY A 273 26.71 -10.87 1.48
CA GLY A 273 25.27 -10.93 1.75
C GLY A 273 24.62 -9.55 1.74
N MET A 274 23.72 -9.26 2.68
CA MET A 274 23.06 -7.96 2.81
C MET A 274 23.88 -7.03 3.71
N GLY A 275 23.94 -5.74 3.33
CA GLY A 275 24.53 -4.67 4.13
C GLY A 275 23.66 -4.21 5.29
N GLY A 276 23.96 -3.05 5.84
CA GLY A 276 23.10 -2.39 6.83
C GLY A 276 21.80 -1.88 6.20
N VAL A 277 20.71 -1.94 6.98
CA VAL A 277 19.40 -1.42 6.57
C VAL A 277 19.36 0.08 6.81
N GLU A 278 18.83 0.84 5.85
CA GLU A 278 18.73 2.29 5.89
C GLU A 278 17.27 2.73 5.70
N ASN A 279 16.75 3.58 6.60
CA ASN A 279 15.49 4.29 6.37
C ASN A 279 15.72 5.41 5.35
N LEU A 280 14.85 5.58 4.35
CA LEU A 280 15.03 6.63 3.36
C LEU A 280 14.84 8.05 3.94
N GLY A 281 14.17 8.17 5.06
CA GLY A 281 13.94 9.45 5.72
C GLY A 281 13.16 10.44 4.85
N SER A 282 13.22 11.73 5.23
CA SER A 282 12.64 12.80 4.41
C SER A 282 13.49 13.07 3.16
N PRO A 283 12.88 13.44 2.02
CA PRO A 283 11.45 13.74 1.85
C PRO A 283 10.57 12.52 1.53
N ILE A 284 11.09 11.30 1.48
CA ILE A 284 10.32 10.11 1.09
C ILE A 284 9.33 9.74 2.20
N ASN A 285 9.83 9.43 3.40
CA ASN A 285 9.04 8.95 4.52
C ASN A 285 8.43 10.10 5.33
N THR A 286 7.19 9.90 5.76
CA THR A 286 6.38 10.85 6.54
C THR A 286 5.88 10.20 7.83
N GLU A 287 4.96 10.83 8.54
CA GLU A 287 4.21 10.21 9.64
C GLU A 287 3.04 9.32 9.16
N GLY A 288 2.85 9.20 7.83
CA GLY A 288 1.87 8.30 7.22
C GLY A 288 2.44 6.93 6.89
N ASP A 289 1.88 6.35 5.85
CA ASP A 289 2.35 5.10 5.25
C ASP A 289 2.94 5.40 3.88
N GLU A 290 4.15 4.95 3.64
CA GLU A 290 4.79 4.93 2.33
C GLU A 290 4.90 3.51 1.84
N MET A 291 4.32 3.22 0.65
CA MET A 291 4.12 1.85 0.17
C MET A 291 4.44 1.72 -1.33
N PHE A 292 4.59 0.49 -1.78
CA PHE A 292 4.74 0.15 -3.20
C PHE A 292 5.88 0.90 -3.91
N PRO A 293 7.12 0.88 -3.34
CA PRO A 293 8.27 1.41 -4.07
C PRO A 293 8.42 0.69 -5.42
N THR A 294 8.76 1.43 -6.46
CA THR A 294 9.05 0.85 -7.77
C THR A 294 9.96 1.78 -8.57
N PHE A 295 10.74 1.22 -9.48
CA PHE A 295 11.63 1.97 -10.36
C PHE A 295 11.21 1.83 -11.80
N ARG A 296 11.38 2.92 -12.55
CA ARG A 296 11.45 2.84 -14.01
C ARG A 296 12.89 2.56 -14.46
N PRO A 297 13.10 2.03 -15.68
CA PRO A 297 14.45 1.77 -16.20
C PRO A 297 15.35 3.02 -16.26
N ASN A 298 14.76 4.22 -16.36
CA ASN A 298 15.48 5.49 -16.34
C ASN A 298 15.90 5.96 -14.94
N GLY A 299 15.61 5.17 -13.89
CA GLY A 299 15.94 5.47 -12.51
C GLY A 299 14.89 6.28 -11.75
N ASP A 300 13.80 6.72 -12.38
CA ASP A 300 12.71 7.39 -11.66
C ASP A 300 12.12 6.46 -10.61
N PHE A 301 12.06 6.93 -9.38
CA PHE A 301 11.56 6.20 -8.24
C PHE A 301 10.11 6.61 -7.93
N TYR A 302 9.21 5.65 -7.96
CA TYR A 302 7.79 5.85 -7.65
C TYR A 302 7.44 5.16 -6.35
N PHE A 303 6.52 5.75 -5.61
CA PHE A 303 5.93 5.16 -4.41
C PHE A 303 4.53 5.72 -4.17
N SER A 304 3.77 5.06 -3.30
CA SER A 304 2.47 5.56 -2.84
C SER A 304 2.57 6.04 -1.41
N SER A 305 1.94 7.17 -1.09
CA SER A 305 1.89 7.69 0.27
C SER A 305 0.51 8.23 0.63
N ASN A 306 0.16 8.11 1.90
CA ASN A 306 -1.01 8.75 2.50
C ASN A 306 -0.63 9.85 3.52
N GLY A 307 0.65 10.13 3.66
CA GLY A 307 1.20 11.14 4.57
C GLY A 307 1.64 12.43 3.86
N HIS A 308 1.92 12.38 2.55
CA HIS A 308 2.17 13.56 1.72
C HIS A 308 0.86 14.23 1.29
N PRO A 309 0.88 15.56 1.03
CA PRO A 309 -0.26 16.26 0.43
C PRO A 309 -0.64 15.64 -0.93
N GLY A 310 -1.92 15.31 -1.12
CA GLY A 310 -2.45 14.66 -2.31
C GLY A 310 -3.97 14.78 -2.41
N MET A 311 -4.60 13.84 -3.10
CA MET A 311 -6.07 13.80 -3.29
C MET A 311 -6.80 13.02 -2.21
N GLY A 312 -6.05 12.25 -1.41
CA GLY A 312 -6.54 11.47 -0.27
C GLY A 312 -6.57 9.95 -0.49
N GLY A 313 -6.22 9.23 0.55
CA GLY A 313 -5.87 7.82 0.51
C GLY A 313 -4.39 7.67 0.19
N LEU A 314 -4.02 6.66 -0.59
CA LEU A 314 -2.68 6.52 -1.15
C LEU A 314 -2.63 7.24 -2.49
N ASP A 315 -1.83 8.30 -2.56
CA ASP A 315 -1.50 9.00 -3.80
C ASP A 315 -0.13 8.54 -4.30
N ILE A 316 0.09 8.59 -5.62
CA ILE A 316 1.37 8.20 -6.24
C ILE A 316 2.29 9.43 -6.30
N PHE A 317 3.56 9.23 -5.95
CA PHE A 317 4.61 10.24 -6.01
C PHE A 317 5.78 9.76 -6.85
N ILE A 318 6.48 10.71 -7.48
CA ILE A 318 7.74 10.48 -8.17
C ILE A 318 8.83 11.16 -7.36
N ALA A 319 9.86 10.42 -7.02
CA ALA A 319 11.06 10.96 -6.41
C ALA A 319 12.20 10.93 -7.42
N LYS A 320 12.74 12.10 -7.73
CA LYS A 320 13.89 12.27 -8.62
C LYS A 320 15.10 12.70 -7.82
N VAL A 321 16.25 12.17 -8.16
CA VAL A 321 17.51 12.60 -7.56
C VAL A 321 17.95 13.88 -8.26
N GLY A 322 18.01 14.99 -7.52
CA GLY A 322 18.47 16.28 -8.00
C GLY A 322 20.00 16.37 -8.11
N ALA A 323 20.49 17.49 -8.63
CA ALA A 323 21.92 17.79 -8.70
C ALA A 323 22.60 17.84 -7.31
N ASP A 324 21.85 18.12 -6.27
CA ASP A 324 22.25 18.10 -4.85
C ASP A 324 22.33 16.66 -4.27
N ARG A 325 22.08 15.65 -5.09
CA ARG A 325 22.00 14.22 -4.72
C ARG A 325 20.91 13.90 -3.69
N LYS A 326 19.88 14.75 -3.59
CA LYS A 326 18.71 14.52 -2.74
C LYS A 326 17.48 14.17 -3.59
N TYR A 327 16.53 13.50 -2.96
CA TYR A 327 15.23 13.26 -3.58
C TYR A 327 14.38 14.53 -3.59
N HIS A 328 13.78 14.82 -4.73
CA HIS A 328 12.76 15.85 -4.92
C HIS A 328 11.48 15.20 -5.38
N LEU A 329 10.36 15.52 -4.74
CA LEU A 329 9.07 14.89 -5.03
C LEU A 329 8.29 15.68 -6.08
N GLU A 330 7.65 14.94 -6.97
CA GLU A 330 6.72 15.45 -7.98
C GLU A 330 5.42 14.63 -7.92
N HIS A 331 4.29 15.26 -8.20
CA HIS A 331 3.06 14.55 -8.55
C HIS A 331 3.11 14.14 -10.02
N PRO A 332 2.74 12.89 -10.37
CA PRO A 332 2.74 12.40 -11.75
C PRO A 332 1.67 13.03 -12.65
#